data_8856097009569853fc953824fc43dad8
#
_entry.id   8856097009569853fc953824fc43dad8
#
_cell.length_a   1.000
_cell.length_b   1.000
_cell.length_c   1.000
_cell.angle_alpha   90.00
_cell.angle_beta   90.00
_cell.angle_gamma   90.00
#
_symmetry.space_group_name_H-M   'P 1'
#
loop_
_entity.id
_entity.type
_entity.pdbx_description
1 polymer ?
#
loop_
_entity_poly.entity_id
_entity_poly.type
_entity_poly.pdbx_seq_one_letter_code
_entity_poly.pdbx_strand_id
1 'polypeptide(L)'
;MSEKDTTASSAPKGAPSPMELVLQFHRTYSTPIQPFTSPTLDYERLGMRMSLIAEEFAELMGAVYGPRARAIIEEATAQAVASDEGTRDVIETADALADLVYVIYGMAIESGMDLDSVLAEVQASNLSKLMPDGSVKLREDGKVLKGPNFFQPNIARGLGLDTSATKADAD
;
A
#
# COMPACT_ATOMS: atom_id res chain seq x y z
N MET A 1 -1.47 41.04 -3.78
CA MET A 1 -1.73 39.70 -4.28
C MET A 1 -0.39 38.99 -4.27
N SER A 2 -0.17 38.17 -3.23
CA SER A 2 1.10 37.43 -3.03
C SER A 2 0.93 36.05 -3.69
N GLU A 3 1.68 35.82 -4.75
CA GLU A 3 1.83 34.48 -5.34
C GLU A 3 2.46 33.56 -4.28
N LYS A 4 1.67 32.63 -3.78
CA LYS A 4 2.19 31.49 -3.02
C LYS A 4 2.81 30.54 -4.02
N ASP A 5 4.14 30.51 -4.01
CA ASP A 5 4.96 29.52 -4.70
C ASP A 5 4.58 28.12 -4.23
N THR A 6 3.74 27.44 -5.02
CA THR A 6 3.39 26.04 -4.78
C THR A 6 4.48 25.20 -5.43
N THR A 7 5.61 25.05 -4.74
CA THR A 7 6.60 24.03 -5.12
C THR A 7 6.00 22.65 -4.90
N ALA A 8 5.28 22.14 -5.90
CA ALA A 8 5.00 20.73 -5.97
C ALA A 8 6.34 19.99 -5.97
N SER A 9 6.60 19.24 -4.90
CA SER A 9 7.75 18.34 -4.83
C SER A 9 7.60 17.33 -5.96
N SER A 10 8.32 17.54 -7.06
CA SER A 10 8.42 16.51 -8.08
C SER A 10 9.33 15.43 -7.56
N ALA A 11 8.86 14.18 -7.51
CA ALA A 11 9.69 13.03 -7.22
C ALA A 11 11.00 13.13 -8.03
N PRO A 12 12.17 12.80 -7.44
CA PRO A 12 13.42 12.91 -8.14
C PRO A 12 13.38 12.06 -9.42
N LYS A 13 13.83 12.61 -10.53
CA LYS A 13 13.93 11.89 -11.81
C LYS A 13 14.74 10.63 -11.60
N GLY A 14 14.09 9.46 -11.68
CA GLY A 14 14.72 8.14 -11.46
C GLY A 14 14.20 7.39 -10.23
N ALA A 15 13.31 7.93 -9.39
CA ALA A 15 12.64 7.16 -8.37
C ALA A 15 11.66 6.15 -9.01
N PRO A 16 11.59 4.90 -8.47
CA PRO A 16 10.65 3.91 -9.00
C PRO A 16 9.21 4.35 -8.76
N SER A 17 8.35 4.10 -9.74
CA SER A 17 6.90 4.33 -9.60
C SER A 17 6.30 3.38 -8.55
N PRO A 18 5.12 3.70 -7.96
CA PRO A 18 4.41 2.79 -7.07
C PRO A 18 4.23 1.38 -7.64
N MET A 19 3.93 1.24 -8.93
CA MET A 19 3.83 -0.04 -9.62
C MET A 19 5.17 -0.79 -9.61
N GLU A 20 6.28 -0.12 -9.85
CA GLU A 20 7.62 -0.74 -9.85
C GLU A 20 8.02 -1.22 -8.45
N LEU A 21 7.66 -0.48 -7.39
CA LEU A 21 7.86 -0.93 -6.01
C LEU A 21 7.10 -2.23 -5.73
N VAL A 22 5.83 -2.30 -6.12
CA VAL A 22 5.00 -3.49 -5.94
C VAL A 22 5.50 -4.66 -6.79
N LEU A 23 5.93 -4.43 -8.03
CA LEU A 23 6.54 -5.46 -8.88
C LEU A 23 7.84 -6.00 -8.27
N GLN A 24 8.66 -5.15 -7.67
CA GLN A 24 9.85 -5.58 -6.93
C GLN A 24 9.47 -6.51 -5.77
N PHE A 25 8.47 -6.16 -4.97
CA PHE A 25 7.97 -7.02 -3.90
C PHE A 25 7.50 -8.38 -4.45
N HIS A 26 6.71 -8.40 -5.51
CA HIS A 26 6.22 -9.64 -6.13
C HIS A 26 7.37 -10.54 -6.60
N ARG A 27 8.39 -9.96 -7.22
CA ARG A 27 9.60 -10.72 -7.67
C ARG A 27 10.40 -11.25 -6.49
N THR A 28 10.61 -10.41 -5.47
CA THR A 28 11.38 -10.78 -4.27
C THR A 28 10.73 -11.93 -3.52
N TYR A 29 9.42 -11.94 -3.42
CA TYR A 29 8.65 -12.92 -2.64
C TYR A 29 8.03 -14.03 -3.50
N SER A 30 8.41 -14.13 -4.77
CA SER A 30 7.85 -15.12 -5.71
C SER A 30 6.31 -15.10 -5.74
N THR A 31 5.72 -13.93 -5.51
CA THR A 31 4.27 -13.74 -5.60
C THR A 31 3.85 -13.74 -7.06
N PRO A 32 2.73 -14.36 -7.45
CA PRO A 32 2.29 -14.44 -8.83
C PRO A 32 2.20 -13.09 -9.53
N ILE A 33 2.66 -13.05 -10.79
CA ILE A 33 2.54 -11.90 -11.70
C ILE A 33 1.89 -12.42 -12.97
N GLN A 34 0.68 -11.94 -13.29
CA GLN A 34 0.02 -12.24 -14.56
C GLN A 34 0.57 -11.36 -15.68
N PRO A 35 0.63 -11.86 -16.93
CA PRO A 35 1.00 -11.02 -18.06
C PRO A 35 0.01 -9.87 -18.25
N PHE A 36 0.51 -8.65 -18.39
CA PHE A 36 -0.34 -7.46 -18.61
C PHE A 36 -1.12 -7.51 -19.95
N THR A 37 -0.75 -8.43 -20.84
CA THR A 37 -1.45 -8.67 -22.12
C THR A 37 -2.65 -9.61 -21.97
N SER A 38 -2.87 -10.19 -20.78
CA SER A 38 -3.94 -11.16 -20.53
C SER A 38 -4.56 -10.92 -19.15
N PRO A 39 -5.26 -9.78 -18.94
CA PRO A 39 -5.89 -9.48 -17.65
C PRO A 39 -7.03 -10.47 -17.36
N THR A 40 -7.13 -10.91 -16.11
CA THR A 40 -8.16 -11.84 -15.65
C THR A 40 -8.44 -11.65 -14.17
N LEU A 41 -9.68 -11.94 -13.77
CA LEU A 41 -10.10 -12.05 -12.36
C LEU A 41 -10.29 -13.54 -11.96
N ASP A 42 -10.07 -14.47 -12.88
CA ASP A 42 -10.13 -15.90 -12.61
C ASP A 42 -8.77 -16.40 -12.12
N TYR A 43 -8.48 -16.19 -10.83
CA TYR A 43 -7.29 -16.71 -10.18
C TYR A 43 -7.53 -16.96 -8.67
N GLU A 44 -6.93 -18.01 -8.17
CA GLU A 44 -7.12 -18.54 -6.81
C GLU A 44 -6.98 -17.48 -5.70
N ARG A 45 -6.10 -16.50 -5.87
CA ARG A 45 -5.78 -15.49 -4.86
C ARG A 45 -6.67 -14.23 -4.92
N LEU A 46 -7.71 -14.18 -5.76
CA LEU A 46 -8.58 -13.01 -5.90
C LEU A 46 -9.18 -12.58 -4.54
N GLY A 47 -9.77 -13.54 -3.82
CA GLY A 47 -10.38 -13.26 -2.50
C GLY A 47 -9.38 -12.69 -1.50
N MET A 48 -8.15 -13.21 -1.46
CA MET A 48 -7.08 -12.66 -0.61
C MET A 48 -6.69 -11.23 -1.02
N ARG A 49 -6.64 -10.89 -2.31
CA ARG A 49 -6.36 -9.54 -2.78
C ARG A 49 -7.45 -8.56 -2.39
N MET A 50 -8.71 -8.95 -2.55
CA MET A 50 -9.86 -8.14 -2.10
C MET A 50 -9.84 -7.93 -0.59
N SER A 51 -9.51 -8.97 0.20
CA SER A 51 -9.37 -8.84 1.66
C SER A 51 -8.28 -7.85 2.07
N LEU A 52 -7.14 -7.83 1.39
CA LEU A 52 -6.07 -6.87 1.69
C LEU A 52 -6.51 -5.43 1.41
N ILE A 53 -7.17 -5.17 0.28
CA ILE A 53 -7.68 -3.82 -0.05
C ILE A 53 -8.69 -3.37 1.02
N ALA A 54 -9.59 -4.24 1.41
CA ALA A 54 -10.60 -3.94 2.42
C ALA A 54 -9.99 -3.72 3.83
N GLU A 55 -8.97 -4.49 4.21
CA GLU A 55 -8.22 -4.35 5.46
C GLU A 55 -7.58 -2.94 5.55
N GLU A 56 -6.86 -2.52 4.51
CA GLU A 56 -6.21 -1.20 4.49
C GLU A 56 -7.25 -0.05 4.44
N PHE A 57 -8.36 -0.24 3.73
CA PHE A 57 -9.44 0.75 3.73
C PHE A 57 -10.11 0.87 5.11
N ALA A 58 -10.35 -0.26 5.80
CA ALA A 58 -10.89 -0.25 7.16
C ALA A 58 -9.93 0.44 8.15
N GLU A 59 -8.61 0.22 8.00
CA GLU A 59 -7.59 0.91 8.79
C GLU A 59 -7.59 2.42 8.55
N LEU A 60 -7.70 2.86 7.29
CA LEU A 60 -7.84 4.27 6.95
C LEU A 60 -9.08 4.89 7.61
N MET A 61 -10.24 4.22 7.52
CA MET A 61 -11.48 4.68 8.18
C MET A 61 -11.33 4.75 9.69
N GLY A 62 -10.63 3.78 10.27
CA GLY A 62 -10.31 3.77 11.70
C GLY A 62 -9.40 4.91 12.14
N ALA A 63 -8.40 5.24 11.31
CA ALA A 63 -7.47 6.34 11.59
C ALA A 63 -8.15 7.72 11.52
N VAL A 64 -9.11 7.90 10.62
CA VAL A 64 -9.81 9.19 10.42
C VAL A 64 -11.01 9.35 11.36
N TYR A 65 -11.82 8.31 11.52
CA TYR A 65 -13.12 8.39 12.22
C TYR A 65 -13.20 7.55 13.50
N GLY A 66 -12.13 6.83 13.83
CA GLY A 66 -12.04 6.03 15.05
C GLY A 66 -12.43 4.55 14.87
N PRO A 67 -12.21 3.73 15.93
CA PRO A 67 -12.28 2.26 15.84
C PRO A 67 -13.67 1.73 15.48
N ARG A 68 -14.75 2.47 15.78
CA ARG A 68 -16.10 2.07 15.40
C ARG A 68 -16.30 2.11 13.87
N ALA A 69 -15.73 3.12 13.19
CA ALA A 69 -15.77 3.21 11.74
C ALA A 69 -15.04 2.02 11.09
N ARG A 70 -13.86 1.66 11.62
CA ARG A 70 -13.12 0.46 11.21
C ARG A 70 -14.01 -0.79 11.29
N ALA A 71 -14.62 -1.04 12.45
CA ALA A 71 -15.46 -2.23 12.66
C ALA A 71 -16.66 -2.31 11.70
N ILE A 72 -17.27 -1.17 11.37
CA ILE A 72 -18.37 -1.11 10.40
C ILE A 72 -17.91 -1.55 9.00
N ILE A 73 -16.75 -1.10 8.55
CA ILE A 73 -16.20 -1.48 7.23
C ILE A 73 -15.81 -2.96 7.21
N GLU A 74 -15.18 -3.47 8.28
CA GLU A 74 -14.83 -4.89 8.40
C GLU A 74 -16.07 -5.79 8.32
N GLU A 75 -17.15 -5.43 9.03
CA GLU A 75 -18.42 -6.16 9.00
C GLU A 75 -19.09 -6.08 7.61
N ALA A 76 -19.18 -4.89 7.02
CA ALA A 76 -19.76 -4.69 5.69
C ALA A 76 -19.00 -5.48 4.62
N THR A 77 -17.66 -5.53 4.71
CA THR A 77 -16.83 -6.33 3.82
C THR A 77 -17.14 -7.82 3.93
N ALA A 78 -17.27 -8.34 5.16
CA ALA A 78 -17.61 -9.74 5.37
C ALA A 78 -18.97 -10.10 4.76
N GLN A 79 -19.98 -9.22 4.91
CA GLN A 79 -21.30 -9.39 4.31
C GLN A 79 -21.24 -9.34 2.77
N ALA A 80 -20.46 -8.41 2.20
CA ALA A 80 -20.29 -8.30 0.74
C ALA A 80 -19.65 -9.56 0.15
N VAL A 81 -18.61 -10.08 0.80
CA VAL A 81 -17.95 -11.33 0.36
C VAL A 81 -18.90 -12.53 0.46
N ALA A 82 -19.72 -12.61 1.52
CA ALA A 82 -20.71 -13.68 1.70
C ALA A 82 -21.82 -13.65 0.65
N SER A 83 -22.07 -12.50 0.02
CA SER A 83 -23.06 -12.30 -1.03
C SER A 83 -22.46 -12.32 -2.45
N ASP A 84 -21.30 -12.94 -2.65
CA ASP A 84 -20.65 -13.02 -3.96
C ASP A 84 -21.56 -13.70 -5.00
N GLU A 85 -21.95 -12.95 -6.03
CA GLU A 85 -22.78 -13.41 -7.14
C GLU A 85 -21.97 -14.02 -8.29
N GLY A 86 -20.65 -14.12 -8.13
CA GLY A 86 -19.75 -14.64 -9.16
C GLY A 86 -19.45 -13.67 -10.31
N THR A 87 -19.85 -12.40 -10.20
CA THR A 87 -19.52 -11.37 -11.20
C THR A 87 -17.99 -11.15 -11.26
N ARG A 88 -17.45 -11.10 -12.49
CA ARG A 88 -16.00 -10.96 -12.74
C ARG A 88 -15.77 -10.04 -13.94
N ASP A 89 -16.15 -8.75 -13.78
CA ASP A 89 -15.94 -7.73 -14.82
C ASP A 89 -14.53 -7.15 -14.71
N VAL A 90 -13.68 -7.49 -15.66
CA VAL A 90 -12.27 -7.07 -15.70
C VAL A 90 -12.13 -5.58 -16.00
N ILE A 91 -13.00 -5.04 -16.85
CA ILE A 91 -12.93 -3.63 -17.27
C ILE A 91 -13.36 -2.74 -16.11
N GLU A 92 -14.52 -3.00 -15.52
CA GLU A 92 -15.03 -2.27 -14.37
C GLU A 92 -14.07 -2.37 -13.17
N THR A 93 -13.48 -3.55 -12.94
CA THR A 93 -12.49 -3.71 -11.86
C THR A 93 -11.23 -2.88 -12.11
N ALA A 94 -10.75 -2.80 -13.36
CA ALA A 94 -9.57 -2.00 -13.68
C ALA A 94 -9.83 -0.51 -13.50
N ASP A 95 -11.01 -0.03 -13.91
CA ASP A 95 -11.47 1.34 -13.71
C ASP A 95 -11.52 1.70 -12.23
N ALA A 96 -12.23 0.88 -11.43
CA ALA A 96 -12.35 1.08 -9.98
C ALA A 96 -10.98 1.07 -9.27
N LEU A 97 -10.03 0.20 -9.67
CA LEU A 97 -8.68 0.20 -9.10
C LEU A 97 -7.91 1.47 -9.45
N ALA A 98 -8.06 1.98 -10.67
CA ALA A 98 -7.42 3.22 -11.10
C ALA A 98 -7.99 4.42 -10.34
N ASP A 99 -9.30 4.51 -10.19
CA ASP A 99 -9.98 5.56 -9.43
C ASP A 99 -9.59 5.54 -7.96
N LEU A 100 -9.51 4.35 -7.33
CA LEU A 100 -9.03 4.22 -5.95
C LEU A 100 -7.64 4.82 -5.78
N VAL A 101 -6.70 4.50 -6.67
CA VAL A 101 -5.34 5.08 -6.61
C VAL A 101 -5.40 6.60 -6.79
N TYR A 102 -6.21 7.09 -7.74
CA TYR A 102 -6.35 8.52 -8.03
C TYR A 102 -6.87 9.31 -6.83
N VAL A 103 -7.95 8.84 -6.19
CA VAL A 103 -8.53 9.55 -5.03
C VAL A 103 -7.68 9.43 -3.78
N ILE A 104 -6.91 8.33 -3.60
CA ILE A 104 -5.93 8.19 -2.52
C ILE A 104 -4.84 9.26 -2.64
N TYR A 105 -4.27 9.44 -3.84
CA TYR A 105 -3.29 10.52 -4.07
C TYR A 105 -3.93 11.91 -3.91
N GLY A 106 -5.20 12.09 -4.33
CA GLY A 106 -5.95 13.33 -4.10
C GLY A 106 -6.04 13.68 -2.62
N MET A 107 -6.43 12.71 -1.78
CA MET A 107 -6.47 12.90 -0.33
C MET A 107 -5.08 13.24 0.25
N ALA A 108 -4.02 12.57 -0.21
CA ALA A 108 -2.66 12.85 0.25
C ALA A 108 -2.24 14.29 -0.09
N ILE A 109 -2.51 14.76 -1.30
CA ILE A 109 -2.20 16.12 -1.77
C ILE A 109 -2.96 17.17 -0.93
N GLU A 110 -4.27 16.99 -0.75
CA GLU A 110 -5.10 17.90 0.05
C GLU A 110 -4.67 17.95 1.53
N SER A 111 -4.11 16.86 2.03
CA SER A 111 -3.60 16.74 3.42
C SER A 111 -2.14 17.16 3.56
N GLY A 112 -1.44 17.51 2.47
CA GLY A 112 -0.02 17.88 2.48
C GLY A 112 0.92 16.71 2.79
N MET A 113 0.53 15.48 2.45
CA MET A 113 1.31 14.25 2.68
C MET A 113 2.09 13.88 1.41
N ASP A 114 3.42 13.75 1.49
CA ASP A 114 4.23 13.16 0.44
C ASP A 114 4.08 11.63 0.46
N LEU A 115 3.04 11.13 -0.25
CA LEU A 115 2.71 9.72 -0.24
C LEU A 115 3.78 8.86 -0.92
N ASP A 116 4.55 9.39 -1.87
CA ASP A 116 5.63 8.65 -2.52
C ASP A 116 6.77 8.38 -1.54
N SER A 117 7.15 9.37 -0.71
CA SER A 117 8.12 9.18 0.38
C SER A 117 7.63 8.19 1.43
N VAL A 118 6.35 8.22 1.78
CA VAL A 118 5.74 7.24 2.70
C VAL A 118 5.75 5.84 2.09
N LEU A 119 5.43 5.70 0.80
CA LEU A 119 5.48 4.42 0.09
C LEU A 119 6.90 3.83 0.05
N ALA A 120 7.93 4.66 -0.07
CA ALA A 120 9.32 4.20 0.00
C ALA A 120 9.65 3.57 1.38
N GLU A 121 9.16 4.16 2.48
CA GLU A 121 9.30 3.60 3.83
C GLU A 121 8.56 2.26 3.96
N VAL A 122 7.34 2.19 3.44
CA VAL A 122 6.54 0.95 3.42
C VAL A 122 7.24 -0.13 2.59
N GLN A 123 7.80 0.23 1.44
CA GLN A 123 8.57 -0.71 0.61
C GLN A 123 9.80 -1.25 1.34
N ALA A 124 10.59 -0.37 1.97
CA ALA A 124 11.76 -0.78 2.76
C ALA A 124 11.37 -1.76 3.87
N SER A 125 10.32 -1.46 4.62
CA SER A 125 9.74 -2.35 5.63
C SER A 125 9.29 -3.69 5.02
N ASN A 126 8.58 -3.65 3.90
CA ASN A 126 8.12 -4.86 3.23
C ASN A 126 9.28 -5.75 2.77
N LEU A 127 10.35 -5.19 2.22
CA LEU A 127 11.53 -5.95 1.81
C LEU A 127 12.31 -6.52 3.00
N SER A 128 12.20 -5.92 4.19
CA SER A 128 12.87 -6.44 5.41
C SER A 128 12.23 -7.71 5.99
N LYS A 129 11.10 -8.18 5.41
CA LYS A 129 10.45 -9.44 5.83
C LYS A 129 11.22 -10.70 5.44
N LEU A 130 12.24 -10.61 4.56
CA LEU A 130 13.05 -11.76 4.17
C LEU A 130 13.73 -12.41 5.38
N MET A 131 13.87 -13.73 5.31
CA MET A 131 14.72 -14.45 6.26
C MET A 131 16.20 -14.10 6.02
N PRO A 132 17.10 -14.26 7.02
CA PRO A 132 18.53 -13.93 6.88
C PRO A 132 19.23 -14.67 5.74
N ASP A 133 18.76 -15.86 5.39
CA ASP A 133 19.25 -16.69 4.29
C ASP A 133 18.64 -16.32 2.93
N GLY A 134 17.82 -15.25 2.87
CA GLY A 134 17.12 -14.82 1.68
C GLY A 134 15.86 -15.64 1.35
N SER A 135 15.51 -16.62 2.17
CA SER A 135 14.31 -17.45 1.96
C SER A 135 13.03 -16.66 2.28
N VAL A 136 11.93 -17.09 1.66
CA VAL A 136 10.59 -16.56 1.89
C VAL A 136 9.77 -17.56 2.67
N LYS A 137 9.13 -17.13 3.74
CA LYS A 137 8.15 -17.95 4.47
C LYS A 137 6.76 -17.32 4.30
N LEU A 138 5.80 -18.16 3.96
CA LEU A 138 4.40 -17.77 3.83
C LEU A 138 3.58 -18.33 4.98
N ARG A 139 2.56 -17.62 5.39
CA ARG A 139 1.48 -18.08 6.24
C ARG A 139 0.50 -18.92 5.39
N GLU A 140 -0.37 -19.70 6.00
CA GLU A 140 -1.36 -20.56 5.31
C GLU A 140 -2.27 -19.77 4.34
N ASP A 141 -2.58 -18.52 4.67
CA ASP A 141 -3.36 -17.61 3.82
C ASP A 141 -2.54 -16.94 2.69
N GLY A 142 -1.27 -17.30 2.54
CA GLY A 142 -0.37 -16.77 1.52
C GLY A 142 0.24 -15.40 1.83
N LYS A 143 0.02 -14.84 3.03
CA LYS A 143 0.73 -13.61 3.47
C LYS A 143 2.20 -13.94 3.80
N VAL A 144 3.12 -13.03 3.45
CA VAL A 144 4.55 -13.16 3.77
C VAL A 144 4.75 -13.01 5.27
N LEU A 145 5.43 -13.98 5.90
CA LEU A 145 5.81 -13.92 7.30
C LEU A 145 6.99 -12.96 7.51
N LYS A 146 6.98 -12.29 8.66
CA LYS A 146 8.05 -11.37 9.06
C LYS A 146 9.27 -12.17 9.50
N GLY A 147 10.42 -11.94 8.86
CA GLY A 147 11.71 -12.48 9.30
C GLY A 147 12.26 -11.76 10.54
N PRO A 148 13.36 -12.25 11.11
CA PRO A 148 13.95 -11.67 12.34
C PRO A 148 14.51 -10.25 12.13
N ASN A 149 14.81 -9.86 10.89
CA ASN A 149 15.32 -8.52 10.54
C ASN A 149 14.20 -7.56 10.15
N PHE A 150 12.92 -7.95 10.31
CA PHE A 150 11.79 -7.10 10.00
C PHE A 150 11.79 -5.85 10.88
N PHE A 151 11.57 -4.70 10.26
CA PHE A 151 11.33 -3.43 10.93
C PHE A 151 10.04 -2.77 10.42
N GLN A 152 9.39 -2.01 11.28
CA GLN A 152 8.20 -1.22 10.91
C GLN A 152 8.59 -0.04 10.02
N PRO A 153 7.74 0.38 9.06
CA PRO A 153 8.01 1.57 8.27
C PRO A 153 8.06 2.82 9.17
N ASN A 154 9.00 3.71 8.92
CA ASN A 154 9.06 4.99 9.63
C ASN A 154 8.23 6.04 8.88
N ILE A 155 6.91 6.03 9.14
CA ILE A 155 5.96 6.93 8.48
C ILE A 155 6.27 8.40 8.83
N ALA A 156 6.69 8.68 10.07
CA ALA A 156 7.06 10.05 10.48
C ALA A 156 8.23 10.58 9.63
N ARG A 157 9.23 9.74 9.33
CA ARG A 157 10.33 10.09 8.43
C ARG A 157 9.84 10.35 7.01
N GLY A 158 8.98 9.49 6.47
CA GLY A 158 8.38 9.67 5.14
C GLY A 158 7.60 10.98 5.03
N LEU A 159 6.98 11.44 6.12
CA LEU A 159 6.25 12.71 6.18
C LEU A 159 7.16 13.93 6.53
N GLY A 160 8.47 13.73 6.72
CA GLY A 160 9.37 14.81 7.16
C GLY A 160 9.12 15.28 8.60
N LEU A 161 8.41 14.50 9.42
CA LEU A 161 8.08 14.83 10.82
C LEU A 161 9.08 14.24 11.82
N ASP A 162 10.01 13.40 11.39
CA ASP A 162 11.03 12.79 12.24
C ASP A 162 12.18 13.76 12.47
N THR A 163 12.22 14.38 13.63
CA THR A 163 13.25 15.36 14.03
C THR A 163 14.47 14.72 14.71
N SER A 164 14.53 13.40 14.81
CA SER A 164 15.61 12.70 15.52
C SER A 164 16.97 12.77 14.81
N ALA A 165 17.01 13.04 13.52
CA ALA A 165 18.23 13.15 12.71
C ALA A 165 18.89 14.54 12.76
N THR A 166 18.19 15.60 13.14
CA THR A 166 18.70 16.99 13.11
C THR A 166 19.55 17.38 14.32
N LYS A 167 19.74 16.51 15.31
CA LYS A 167 20.57 16.78 16.51
C LYS A 167 22.01 16.25 16.43
N ALA A 168 22.35 15.51 15.39
CA ALA A 168 23.70 14.93 15.29
C ALA A 168 24.75 15.81 14.55
N ASP A 169 24.29 16.85 13.84
CA ASP A 169 25.19 17.74 13.05
C ASP A 169 25.40 19.14 13.66
N ALA A 170 25.11 19.33 14.93
CA ALA A 170 25.20 20.63 15.62
C ALA A 170 26.11 20.63 16.85
N ASP A 171 27.15 19.76 16.91
CA ASP A 171 28.26 19.83 17.88
C ASP A 171 29.61 19.78 17.22
#